data_f8e05ca98b234118e1b1dc1816a09fca
#
_entry.id   f8e05ca98b234118e1b1dc1816a09fca
#
_cell.length_a   1.000
_cell.length_b   1.000
_cell.length_c   1.000
_cell.angle_alpha   90.00
_cell.angle_beta   90.00
_cell.angle_gamma   90.00
#
_symmetry.space_group_name_H-M   'P 1'
#
loop_
_entity.id
_entity.type
_entity.pdbx_description
1 polymer ?
#
loop_
_entity_poly.entity_id
_entity_poly.type
_entity_poly.pdbx_seq_one_letter_code
_entity_poly.pdbx_strand_id
1 'polypeptide(L)'
;AGNPRIVRAFLSKFFLLEMPEEWNQKTMDDHVHDANTMGRKNPTYLVMDARVKGIRRLTVVYYNFVDPKVVYELYEAAHIMGISVRLGIKFKACFHDRYVEFLWTPKGFTDTKSVLDFLKEPETGALMQEGRSVEDWAKEEVLQTLEVFNAKHAAEIAKEWGIEVPLLSAKEFEEYV
;
A
#
# COMPACT_ATOMS: atom_id res chain seq x y z
N ALA A 1 -19.60 2.09 -15.76
CA ALA A 1 -18.23 2.10 -16.22
C ALA A 1 -18.17 1.93 -17.72
N GLY A 2 -17.36 2.73 -18.43
CA GLY A 2 -17.25 2.68 -19.89
C GLY A 2 -16.47 1.44 -20.35
N ASN A 3 -16.59 1.12 -21.65
CA ASN A 3 -15.80 0.05 -22.26
C ASN A 3 -14.30 0.36 -22.10
N PRO A 4 -13.48 -0.53 -21.49
CA PRO A 4 -12.06 -0.28 -21.20
C PRO A 4 -11.24 0.11 -22.44
N ARG A 5 -11.57 -0.42 -23.62
CA ARG A 5 -10.88 -0.06 -24.88
C ARG A 5 -11.11 1.40 -25.27
N ILE A 6 -12.36 1.87 -25.10
CA ILE A 6 -12.73 3.26 -25.42
C ILE A 6 -12.07 4.21 -24.41
N VAL A 7 -12.11 3.86 -23.12
CA VAL A 7 -11.48 4.65 -22.05
C VAL A 7 -9.97 4.76 -22.29
N ARG A 8 -9.28 3.66 -22.62
CA ARG A 8 -7.85 3.67 -22.94
C ARG A 8 -7.53 4.50 -24.17
N ALA A 9 -8.31 4.36 -25.25
CA ALA A 9 -8.11 5.15 -26.46
C ALA A 9 -8.32 6.65 -26.22
N PHE A 10 -9.26 7.00 -25.35
CA PHE A 10 -9.51 8.39 -24.97
C PHE A 10 -8.37 8.95 -24.10
N LEU A 11 -7.97 8.23 -23.05
CA LEU A 11 -6.91 8.63 -22.15
C LEU A 11 -5.56 8.75 -22.87
N SER A 12 -5.27 7.87 -23.83
CA SER A 12 -4.02 7.93 -24.60
C SER A 12 -3.81 9.23 -25.37
N LYS A 13 -4.87 10.00 -25.62
CA LYS A 13 -4.78 11.31 -26.26
C LYS A 13 -4.29 12.42 -25.33
N PHE A 14 -4.43 12.22 -24.02
CA PHE A 14 -4.14 13.21 -22.98
C PHE A 14 -2.95 12.84 -22.11
N PHE A 15 -2.47 11.60 -22.19
CA PHE A 15 -1.29 11.18 -21.46
C PHE A 15 -0.03 11.44 -22.27
N LEU A 16 0.71 12.43 -21.84
CA LEU A 16 2.08 12.66 -22.28
C LEU A 16 2.99 11.76 -21.44
N LEU A 17 3.88 11.04 -22.09
CA LEU A 17 4.97 10.36 -21.39
C LEU A 17 5.87 11.41 -20.74
N GLU A 18 6.22 11.22 -19.47
CA GLU A 18 7.13 12.15 -18.78
C GLU A 18 8.56 12.12 -19.33
N MET A 19 8.89 11.04 -20.06
CA MET A 19 10.20 10.85 -20.69
C MET A 19 10.05 10.53 -22.16
N PRO A 20 11.03 10.89 -23.00
CA PRO A 20 11.09 10.43 -24.37
C PRO A 20 10.99 8.90 -24.43
N GLU A 21 10.29 8.37 -25.42
CA GLU A 21 10.04 6.92 -25.57
C GLU A 21 11.36 6.12 -25.59
N GLU A 22 12.43 6.70 -26.11
CA GLU A 22 13.79 6.15 -26.15
C GLU A 22 14.39 5.92 -24.73
N TRP A 23 14.00 6.74 -23.76
CA TRP A 23 14.47 6.66 -22.38
C TRP A 23 13.55 5.79 -21.51
N ASN A 24 12.36 5.52 -21.99
CA ASN A 24 11.35 4.76 -21.29
C ASN A 24 11.58 3.25 -21.46
N GLN A 25 12.74 2.79 -21.04
CA GLN A 25 13.11 1.38 -21.11
C GLN A 25 12.64 0.55 -19.92
N LYS A 26 12.14 1.19 -18.86
CA LYS A 26 11.57 0.48 -17.72
C LYS A 26 10.17 0.00 -18.05
N THR A 27 10.08 -1.25 -18.46
CA THR A 27 8.78 -1.89 -18.71
C THR A 27 8.13 -2.44 -17.46
N MET A 28 8.82 -2.46 -16.33
CA MET A 28 8.33 -3.01 -15.06
C MET A 28 8.91 -2.30 -13.84
N ASP A 29 8.12 -2.28 -12.76
CA ASP A 29 8.54 -1.94 -11.43
C ASP A 29 8.01 -3.01 -10.47
N ASP A 30 8.91 -3.72 -9.82
CA ASP A 30 8.57 -4.90 -9.02
C ASP A 30 8.39 -4.61 -7.52
N HIS A 31 8.49 -3.35 -7.09
CA HIS A 31 8.30 -2.99 -5.68
C HIS A 31 7.84 -1.55 -5.51
N VAL A 32 6.53 -1.35 -5.55
CA VAL A 32 5.92 -0.03 -5.31
C VAL A 32 4.87 -0.10 -4.21
N HIS A 33 4.59 1.03 -3.62
CA HIS A 33 3.59 1.20 -2.57
C HIS A 33 2.52 2.20 -2.99
N ASP A 34 1.29 1.96 -2.60
CA ASP A 34 0.21 2.94 -2.67
C ASP A 34 -0.05 3.60 -1.30
N ALA A 35 -1.06 4.46 -1.24
CA ALA A 35 -1.42 5.20 -0.02
C ALA A 35 -1.95 4.31 1.12
N ASN A 36 -2.24 3.03 0.86
CA ASN A 36 -2.65 2.09 1.89
C ASN A 36 -1.45 1.47 2.64
N THR A 37 -0.23 1.82 2.23
CA THR A 37 1.02 1.44 2.89
C THR A 37 1.92 2.66 3.05
N MET A 38 2.97 2.80 2.27
CA MET A 38 3.94 3.89 2.39
C MET A 38 3.90 4.86 1.20
N GLY A 39 3.04 4.62 0.23
CA GLY A 39 2.91 5.46 -0.95
C GLY A 39 2.02 6.69 -0.70
N ARG A 40 2.01 7.59 -1.67
CA ARG A 40 1.25 8.85 -1.61
C ARG A 40 0.00 8.85 -2.48
N LYS A 41 -0.13 7.87 -3.38
CA LYS A 41 -1.20 7.80 -4.38
C LYS A 41 -2.09 6.60 -4.09
N ASN A 42 -3.40 6.78 -4.20
CA ASN A 42 -4.30 5.64 -4.16
C ASN A 42 -4.03 4.67 -5.34
N PRO A 43 -4.56 3.45 -5.32
CA PRO A 43 -4.30 2.45 -6.37
C PRO A 43 -4.56 2.95 -7.77
N THR A 44 -5.66 3.67 -7.99
CA THR A 44 -6.03 4.22 -9.30
C THR A 44 -4.97 5.20 -9.81
N TYR A 45 -4.58 6.18 -9.00
CA TYR A 45 -3.56 7.16 -9.39
C TYR A 45 -2.17 6.56 -9.54
N LEU A 46 -1.82 5.54 -8.76
CA LEU A 46 -0.57 4.81 -8.91
C LEU A 46 -0.49 4.13 -10.28
N VAL A 47 -1.57 3.44 -10.68
CA VAL A 47 -1.66 2.77 -11.98
C VAL A 47 -1.65 3.77 -13.14
N MET A 48 -2.33 4.91 -12.99
CA MET A 48 -2.29 5.99 -13.98
C MET A 48 -0.88 6.53 -14.16
N ASP A 49 -0.17 6.79 -13.08
CA ASP A 49 1.21 7.25 -13.06
C ASP A 49 2.15 6.25 -13.76
N ALA A 50 2.01 4.98 -13.41
CA ALA A 50 2.76 3.91 -14.06
C ALA A 50 2.52 3.89 -15.57
N ARG A 51 1.27 4.09 -16.00
CA ARG A 51 0.92 4.18 -17.42
C ARG A 51 1.59 5.36 -18.12
N VAL A 52 1.56 6.54 -17.51
CA VAL A 52 2.22 7.75 -18.01
C VAL A 52 3.73 7.54 -18.15
N LYS A 53 4.35 6.87 -17.20
CA LYS A 53 5.77 6.51 -17.18
C LYS A 53 6.14 5.33 -18.10
N GLY A 54 5.17 4.79 -18.83
CA GLY A 54 5.38 3.66 -19.75
C GLY A 54 5.62 2.32 -19.06
N ILE A 55 5.42 2.22 -17.74
CA ILE A 55 5.50 0.96 -17.00
C ILE A 55 4.31 0.08 -17.41
N ARG A 56 4.60 -1.16 -17.76
CA ARG A 56 3.59 -2.12 -18.21
C ARG A 56 3.32 -3.24 -17.22
N ARG A 57 4.24 -3.45 -16.29
CA ARG A 57 4.10 -4.42 -15.21
C ARG A 57 4.45 -3.75 -13.89
N LEU A 58 3.58 -3.94 -12.90
CA LEU A 58 3.69 -3.32 -11.59
C LEU A 58 3.47 -4.38 -10.51
N THR A 59 4.35 -4.45 -9.51
CA THR A 59 4.11 -5.22 -8.30
C THR A 59 3.85 -4.24 -7.16
N VAL A 60 2.61 -4.20 -6.66
CA VAL A 60 2.21 -3.34 -5.54
C VAL A 60 2.29 -4.14 -4.26
N VAL A 61 3.07 -3.63 -3.29
CA VAL A 61 3.40 -4.32 -2.04
C VAL A 61 2.65 -3.69 -0.88
N TYR A 62 1.98 -4.54 -0.12
CA TYR A 62 1.26 -4.20 1.10
C TYR A 62 1.94 -4.86 2.30
N TYR A 63 1.84 -4.23 3.47
CA TYR A 63 2.39 -4.78 4.69
C TYR A 63 1.33 -5.60 5.44
N ASN A 64 1.72 -6.76 5.89
CA ASN A 64 0.98 -7.71 6.72
C ASN A 64 -0.34 -8.20 6.09
N PHE A 65 -1.17 -7.33 5.57
CA PHE A 65 -2.44 -7.67 4.92
C PHE A 65 -2.79 -6.69 3.78
N VAL A 66 -3.84 -7.00 3.04
CA VAL A 66 -4.44 -6.08 2.07
C VAL A 66 -5.96 -6.15 2.15
N ASP A 67 -6.62 -4.99 2.05
CA ASP A 67 -8.08 -4.94 2.00
C ASP A 67 -8.57 -5.36 0.60
N PRO A 68 -9.59 -6.26 0.52
CA PRO A 68 -10.19 -6.66 -0.75
C PRO A 68 -10.70 -5.49 -1.61
N LYS A 69 -11.12 -4.38 -1.00
CA LYS A 69 -11.55 -3.18 -1.73
C LYS A 69 -10.38 -2.51 -2.45
N VAL A 70 -9.24 -2.44 -1.79
CA VAL A 70 -8.00 -1.90 -2.36
C VAL A 70 -7.54 -2.76 -3.53
N VAL A 71 -7.57 -4.09 -3.37
CA VAL A 71 -7.24 -5.04 -4.45
C VAL A 71 -8.20 -4.89 -5.63
N TYR A 72 -9.50 -4.76 -5.35
CA TYR A 72 -10.49 -4.53 -6.40
C TYR A 72 -10.17 -3.25 -7.20
N GLU A 73 -9.94 -2.13 -6.51
CA GLU A 73 -9.59 -0.85 -7.14
C GLU A 73 -8.33 -0.97 -7.99
N LEU A 74 -7.29 -1.58 -7.45
CA LEU A 74 -6.00 -1.77 -8.11
C LEU A 74 -6.12 -2.57 -9.41
N TYR A 75 -6.80 -3.73 -9.37
CA TYR A 75 -6.94 -4.61 -10.53
C TYR A 75 -7.88 -4.03 -11.59
N GLU A 76 -8.97 -3.36 -11.17
CA GLU A 76 -9.86 -2.68 -12.13
C GLU A 76 -9.16 -1.50 -12.83
N ALA A 77 -8.41 -0.68 -12.08
CA ALA A 77 -7.62 0.39 -12.66
C ALA A 77 -6.57 -0.16 -13.64
N ALA A 78 -5.86 -1.24 -13.25
CA ALA A 78 -4.88 -1.90 -14.09
C ALA A 78 -5.49 -2.48 -15.37
N HIS A 79 -6.67 -3.09 -15.28
CA HIS A 79 -7.42 -3.59 -16.43
C HIS A 79 -7.80 -2.46 -17.39
N ILE A 80 -8.33 -1.34 -16.87
CA ILE A 80 -8.69 -0.17 -17.66
C ILE A 80 -7.46 0.40 -18.38
N MET A 81 -6.35 0.55 -17.66
CA MET A 81 -5.13 1.16 -18.19
C MET A 81 -4.30 0.20 -19.07
N GLY A 82 -4.59 -1.10 -19.06
CA GLY A 82 -3.84 -2.11 -19.79
C GLY A 82 -2.44 -2.34 -19.20
N ILE A 83 -2.33 -2.28 -17.87
CA ILE A 83 -1.13 -2.61 -17.10
C ILE A 83 -1.32 -3.97 -16.45
N SER A 84 -0.27 -4.79 -16.43
CA SER A 84 -0.25 -6.02 -15.66
C SER A 84 0.15 -5.71 -14.22
N VAL A 85 -0.72 -6.01 -13.26
CA VAL A 85 -0.46 -5.82 -11.83
C VAL A 85 -0.26 -7.16 -11.15
N ARG A 86 0.63 -7.18 -10.17
CA ARG A 86 0.83 -8.26 -9.19
C ARG A 86 0.63 -7.72 -7.79
N LEU A 87 0.05 -8.54 -6.95
CA LEU A 87 -0.06 -8.29 -5.52
C LEU A 87 1.19 -8.86 -4.83
N GLY A 88 1.81 -8.06 -3.97
CA GLY A 88 2.85 -8.49 -3.05
C GLY A 88 2.39 -8.26 -1.61
N ILE A 89 2.61 -9.22 -0.72
CA ILE A 89 2.35 -9.09 0.70
C ILE A 89 3.65 -9.33 1.45
N LYS A 90 4.08 -8.30 2.17
CA LYS A 90 5.32 -8.30 2.95
C LYS A 90 4.99 -8.46 4.42
N PHE A 91 5.53 -9.48 5.05
CA PHE A 91 5.31 -9.77 6.46
C PHE A 91 6.57 -10.34 7.10
N LYS A 92 6.61 -10.33 8.42
CA LYS A 92 7.66 -10.95 9.21
C LYS A 92 7.12 -12.21 9.89
N ALA A 93 7.89 -13.29 9.83
CA ALA A 93 7.60 -14.52 10.54
C ALA A 93 8.82 -15.01 11.33
N CYS A 94 8.56 -15.67 12.45
CA CYS A 94 9.61 -16.28 13.23
C CYS A 94 10.03 -17.60 12.57
N PHE A 95 11.31 -17.74 12.28
CA PHE A 95 11.91 -18.96 11.75
C PHE A 95 13.18 -19.29 12.53
N HIS A 96 13.22 -20.42 13.21
CA HIS A 96 14.34 -20.83 14.07
C HIS A 96 14.84 -19.71 15.00
N ASP A 97 13.97 -19.16 15.81
CA ASP A 97 14.24 -18.10 16.81
C ASP A 97 14.72 -16.75 16.19
N ARG A 98 14.54 -16.57 14.90
CA ARG A 98 14.84 -15.32 14.21
C ARG A 98 13.63 -14.82 13.44
N TYR A 99 13.41 -13.52 13.44
CA TYR A 99 12.43 -12.91 12.56
C TYR A 99 13.03 -12.76 11.16
N VAL A 100 12.32 -13.33 10.19
CA VAL A 100 12.67 -13.24 8.77
C VAL A 100 11.55 -12.48 8.06
N GLU A 101 11.94 -11.56 7.21
CA GLU A 101 11.01 -10.80 6.38
C GLU A 101 10.76 -11.55 5.07
N PHE A 102 9.51 -11.73 4.73
CA PHE A 102 9.05 -12.38 3.51
C PHE A 102 8.32 -11.38 2.63
N LEU A 103 8.55 -11.47 1.34
CA LEU A 103 7.71 -10.86 0.32
C LEU A 103 7.04 -12.00 -0.46
N TRP A 104 5.76 -12.19 -0.20
CA TRP A 104 4.96 -13.19 -0.89
C TRP A 104 4.21 -12.57 -2.06
N THR A 105 4.46 -13.09 -3.26
CA THR A 105 3.82 -12.61 -4.48
C THR A 105 3.05 -13.77 -5.13
N PRO A 106 1.77 -13.95 -4.78
CA PRO A 106 0.95 -14.99 -5.37
C PRO A 106 0.78 -14.77 -6.88
N LYS A 107 0.68 -15.85 -7.63
CA LYS A 107 0.64 -15.84 -9.10
C LYS A 107 -0.54 -16.67 -9.61
N GLY A 108 -0.85 -16.48 -10.89
CA GLY A 108 -1.84 -17.32 -11.59
C GLY A 108 -3.23 -16.68 -11.70
N PHE A 109 -3.37 -15.42 -11.34
CA PHE A 109 -4.64 -14.71 -11.48
C PHE A 109 -4.82 -14.18 -12.91
N THR A 110 -5.99 -14.40 -13.44
CA THR A 110 -6.38 -13.96 -14.79
C THR A 110 -7.22 -12.69 -14.77
N ASP A 111 -7.91 -12.42 -13.66
CA ASP A 111 -8.84 -11.32 -13.51
C ASP A 111 -8.99 -10.91 -12.03
N THR A 112 -9.69 -9.80 -11.80
CA THR A 112 -9.99 -9.26 -10.47
C THR A 112 -10.72 -10.27 -9.58
N LYS A 113 -11.66 -11.04 -10.17
CA LYS A 113 -12.44 -12.01 -9.42
C LYS A 113 -11.57 -13.12 -8.86
N SER A 114 -10.67 -13.68 -9.67
CA SER A 114 -9.77 -14.78 -9.23
C SER A 114 -8.88 -14.36 -8.06
N VAL A 115 -8.39 -13.12 -8.04
CA VAL A 115 -7.64 -12.59 -6.90
C VAL A 115 -8.50 -12.45 -5.65
N LEU A 116 -9.70 -11.89 -5.80
CA LEU A 116 -10.62 -11.72 -4.67
C LEU A 116 -11.11 -13.04 -4.11
N ASP A 117 -11.32 -14.04 -4.95
CA ASP A 117 -11.71 -15.38 -4.51
C ASP A 117 -10.53 -16.07 -3.78
N PHE A 118 -9.30 -15.90 -4.25
CA PHE A 118 -8.10 -16.36 -3.56
C PHE A 118 -7.93 -15.73 -2.17
N LEU A 119 -8.21 -14.42 -2.01
CA LEU A 119 -8.16 -13.76 -0.70
C LEU A 119 -9.19 -14.30 0.30
N LYS A 120 -10.24 -14.96 -0.19
CA LYS A 120 -11.28 -15.60 0.65
C LYS A 120 -10.97 -17.04 1.00
N GLU A 121 -9.96 -17.66 0.39
CA GLU A 121 -9.54 -19.02 0.75
C GLU A 121 -9.18 -19.08 2.23
N PRO A 122 -9.51 -20.16 2.95
CA PRO A 122 -9.37 -20.22 4.41
C PRO A 122 -7.97 -19.88 4.91
N GLU A 123 -6.94 -20.39 4.24
CA GLU A 123 -5.54 -20.18 4.61
C GLU A 123 -5.08 -18.74 4.34
N THR A 124 -5.45 -18.20 3.19
CA THR A 124 -5.15 -16.80 2.83
C THR A 124 -5.92 -15.84 3.72
N GLY A 125 -7.20 -16.12 3.97
CA GLY A 125 -8.03 -15.32 4.88
C GLY A 125 -7.49 -15.30 6.30
N ALA A 126 -7.01 -16.43 6.81
CA ALA A 126 -6.36 -16.50 8.13
C ALA A 126 -5.09 -15.65 8.18
N LEU A 127 -4.23 -15.72 7.16
CA LEU A 127 -3.03 -14.88 7.06
C LEU A 127 -3.39 -13.39 7.03
N MET A 128 -4.41 -12.99 6.27
CA MET A 128 -4.87 -11.59 6.23
C MET A 128 -5.43 -11.13 7.57
N GLN A 129 -6.12 -12.00 8.30
CA GLN A 129 -6.66 -11.68 9.62
C GLN A 129 -5.55 -11.53 10.66
N GLU A 130 -4.55 -12.40 10.63
CA GLU A 130 -3.38 -12.28 11.50
C GLU A 130 -2.61 -10.98 11.22
N GLY A 131 -2.42 -10.66 9.95
CA GLY A 131 -1.81 -9.40 9.51
C GLY A 131 -2.53 -8.16 10.04
N ARG A 132 -3.88 -8.16 10.03
CA ARG A 132 -4.69 -7.08 10.63
C ARG A 132 -4.43 -6.97 12.13
N SER A 133 -4.42 -8.10 12.83
CA SER A 133 -4.17 -8.11 14.28
C SER A 133 -2.80 -7.54 14.65
N VAL A 134 -1.80 -7.75 13.80
CA VAL A 134 -0.46 -7.15 13.97
C VAL A 134 -0.50 -5.63 13.80
N GLU A 135 -1.22 -5.11 12.81
CA GLU A 135 -1.38 -3.66 12.60
C GLU A 135 -2.18 -3.01 13.74
N ASP A 136 -3.26 -3.65 14.19
CA ASP A 136 -4.07 -3.17 15.32
C ASP A 136 -3.23 -3.10 16.59
N TRP A 137 -2.43 -4.13 16.85
CA TRP A 137 -1.50 -4.12 17.98
C TRP A 137 -0.43 -3.03 17.86
N ALA A 138 0.18 -2.87 16.69
CA ALA A 138 1.18 -1.84 16.47
C ALA A 138 0.60 -0.43 16.65
N LYS A 139 -0.63 -0.21 16.20
CA LYS A 139 -1.36 1.05 16.42
C LYS A 139 -1.59 1.30 17.91
N GLU A 140 -2.02 0.31 18.66
CA GLU A 140 -2.23 0.41 20.11
C GLU A 140 -0.94 0.76 20.86
N GLU A 141 0.18 0.13 20.54
CA GLU A 141 1.50 0.43 21.10
C GLU A 141 1.94 1.88 20.84
N VAL A 142 1.68 2.39 19.64
CA VAL A 142 1.98 3.79 19.30
C VAL A 142 1.11 4.74 20.11
N LEU A 143 -0.18 4.47 20.25
CA LEU A 143 -1.09 5.30 21.06
C LEU A 143 -0.70 5.31 22.54
N GLN A 144 -0.31 4.15 23.10
CA GLN A 144 0.21 4.09 24.48
C GLN A 144 1.50 4.89 24.63
N THR A 145 2.40 4.83 23.66
CA THR A 145 3.62 5.65 23.64
C THR A 145 3.29 7.12 23.62
N LEU A 146 2.30 7.54 22.84
CA LEU A 146 1.82 8.92 22.79
C LEU A 146 1.26 9.38 24.13
N GLU A 147 0.47 8.56 24.80
CA GLU A 147 -0.06 8.84 26.13
C GLU A 147 1.07 9.05 27.16
N VAL A 148 2.07 8.18 27.17
CA VAL A 148 3.25 8.31 28.05
C VAL A 148 4.03 9.59 27.73
N PHE A 149 4.21 9.91 26.45
CA PHE A 149 4.85 11.15 26.04
C PHE A 149 4.10 12.38 26.58
N ASN A 150 2.80 12.45 26.37
CA ASN A 150 1.96 13.56 26.83
C ASN A 150 1.93 13.68 28.36
N ALA A 151 1.84 12.54 29.06
CA ALA A 151 1.73 12.54 30.51
C ALA A 151 3.05 12.88 31.24
N LYS A 152 4.19 12.50 30.67
CA LYS A 152 5.49 12.58 31.33
C LYS A 152 6.50 13.44 30.58
N HIS A 153 6.82 13.06 29.36
CA HIS A 153 7.97 13.65 28.67
C HIS A 153 7.73 15.10 28.21
N ALA A 154 6.52 15.47 27.84
CA ALA A 154 6.21 16.86 27.51
C ALA A 154 6.48 17.82 28.69
N ALA A 155 6.11 17.44 29.91
CA ALA A 155 6.36 18.20 31.12
C ALA A 155 7.85 18.21 31.51
N GLU A 156 8.57 17.11 31.34
CA GLU A 156 10.01 17.00 31.59
C GLU A 156 10.79 17.93 30.63
N ILE A 157 10.47 17.93 29.34
CA ILE A 157 11.08 18.80 28.32
C ILE A 157 10.83 20.28 28.67
N ALA A 158 9.60 20.63 29.03
CA ALA A 158 9.28 22.01 29.41
C ALA A 158 10.09 22.47 30.62
N LYS A 159 10.27 21.59 31.61
CA LYS A 159 11.03 21.90 32.83
C LYS A 159 12.54 21.99 32.59
N GLU A 160 13.10 21.09 31.79
CA GLU A 160 14.55 20.96 31.59
C GLU A 160 15.07 21.96 30.53
N TRP A 161 14.30 22.18 29.48
CA TRP A 161 14.73 22.98 28.32
C TRP A 161 14.01 24.31 28.19
N GLY A 162 12.98 24.58 28.99
CA GLY A 162 12.15 25.78 28.89
C GLY A 162 11.32 25.88 27.61
N ILE A 163 11.09 24.71 26.95
CA ILE A 163 10.35 24.64 25.71
C ILE A 163 8.96 24.09 25.99
N GLU A 164 7.93 24.87 25.68
CA GLU A 164 6.54 24.41 25.77
C GLU A 164 6.25 23.44 24.59
N VAL A 165 6.02 22.18 24.88
CA VAL A 165 5.68 21.14 23.89
C VAL A 165 4.16 21.00 23.87
N PRO A 166 3.50 21.23 22.71
CA PRO A 166 2.07 21.01 22.62
C PRO A 166 1.74 19.53 22.82
N LEU A 167 0.67 19.26 23.58
CA LEU A 167 0.17 17.89 23.72
C LEU A 167 -0.40 17.42 22.39
N LEU A 168 0.00 16.24 21.97
CA LEU A 168 -0.46 15.61 20.73
C LEU A 168 -1.75 14.83 21.01
N SER A 169 -2.77 15.02 20.20
CA SER A 169 -4.00 14.24 20.31
C SER A 169 -3.91 12.96 19.48
N ALA A 170 -4.49 11.86 20.00
CA ALA A 170 -4.57 10.61 19.26
C ALA A 170 -5.25 10.81 17.89
N LYS A 171 -6.25 11.69 17.80
CA LYS A 171 -6.97 11.96 16.57
C LYS A 171 -6.09 12.65 15.51
N GLU A 172 -5.25 13.62 15.92
CA GLU A 172 -4.29 14.25 15.00
C GLU A 172 -3.25 13.25 14.52
N PHE A 173 -2.87 12.31 15.38
CA PHE A 173 -1.92 11.26 15.02
C PHE A 173 -2.51 10.24 14.05
N GLU A 174 -3.77 9.86 14.22
CA GLU A 174 -4.49 8.94 13.32
C GLU A 174 -4.66 9.47 11.89
N GLU A 175 -4.63 10.79 11.69
CA GLU A 175 -4.65 11.40 10.34
C GLU A 175 -3.32 11.24 9.58
N TYR A 176 -2.22 10.88 10.27
CA TYR A 176 -0.87 10.73 9.71
C TYR A 176 -0.38 9.28 9.65
N VAL A 177 -1.10 8.33 10.22
CA VAL A 177 -0.81 6.90 10.26
C VAL A 177 -1.85 6.12 9.45
#